data_0ade300f0d43ebaeb7036c0be0284843
#
_entry.id   0ade300f0d43ebaeb7036c0be0284843
#
_cell.length_a   1.000
_cell.length_b   1.000
_cell.length_c   1.000
_cell.angle_alpha   90.00
_cell.angle_beta   90.00
_cell.angle_gamma   90.00
#
_symmetry.space_group_name_H-M   'P 1'
#
loop_
_entity.id
_entity.type
_entity.pdbx_description
1 polymer ?
#
loop_
_entity_poly.entity_id
_entity_poly.type
_entity_poly.pdbx_seq_one_letter_code
_entity_poly.pdbx_strand_id
1 'polypeptide(L)'
;MSASTRIVFWNIRAGGGKRAEAIGDQLLAWQPDVIGLSEFRGTPASQSLAERLSGAGWPHQIQTTDRTARARNALLLASRWPLRRRRIAGMPVLRDRWLLARIEAPRPFTMGLVHAPNFTSPDLKYPLLEAILDIAGRWRSGPSLIGGDTNSGLRHLDEETPLGPQFHREYDFIEGMGTRGWADAFRHLHGERREYTWYSHRNNGFRLDHVFLSPHLIPHLEACRHDWGRHPADPERREGLSDHAAVILDIATDPAARQPSPTPLRDMNQQDEDDAPDGHRFP
;
A
#
# COMPACT_ATOMS: atom_id res chain seq x y z
N MET A 1 20.30 -13.76 7.72
CA MET A 1 19.05 -12.99 7.57
C MET A 1 18.93 -12.67 6.10
N SER A 2 17.84 -13.04 5.45
CA SER A 2 17.60 -12.66 4.05
C SER A 2 17.56 -11.13 3.97
N ALA A 3 18.29 -10.56 3.04
CA ALA A 3 18.23 -9.12 2.83
C ALA A 3 16.85 -8.77 2.24
N SER A 4 16.09 -7.90 2.89
CA SER A 4 14.81 -7.41 2.41
C SER A 4 14.87 -5.93 2.08
N THR A 5 14.03 -5.48 1.16
CA THR A 5 13.78 -4.07 0.86
C THR A 5 12.55 -3.63 1.64
N ARG A 6 12.71 -2.66 2.55
CA ARG A 6 11.60 -2.05 3.29
C ARG A 6 11.07 -0.82 2.58
N ILE A 7 9.78 -0.78 2.36
CA ILE A 7 9.07 0.30 1.71
C ILE A 7 8.00 0.85 2.66
N VAL A 8 7.95 2.17 2.82
CA VAL A 8 6.95 2.85 3.65
C VAL A 8 6.09 3.75 2.75
N PHE A 9 4.77 3.60 2.85
CA PHE A 9 3.78 4.52 2.31
C PHE A 9 3.09 5.24 3.46
N TRP A 10 3.03 6.56 3.41
CA TRP A 10 2.41 7.32 4.48
C TRP A 10 1.76 8.62 3.99
N ASN A 11 0.50 8.80 4.30
CA ASN A 11 -0.15 10.10 4.20
C ASN A 11 0.27 10.94 5.43
N ILE A 12 1.02 12.04 5.21
CA ILE A 12 1.59 12.86 6.29
C ILE A 12 0.71 14.04 6.69
N ARG A 13 -0.52 14.09 6.19
CA ARG A 13 -1.52 15.12 6.47
C ARG A 13 -0.99 16.55 6.27
N ALA A 14 -1.44 17.20 5.21
CA ALA A 14 -1.22 18.63 4.95
C ALA A 14 0.26 19.06 4.95
N GLY A 15 1.17 18.23 4.42
CA GLY A 15 2.60 18.53 4.32
C GLY A 15 3.37 18.45 5.63
N GLY A 16 2.81 17.81 6.65
CA GLY A 16 3.42 17.65 7.96
C GLY A 16 3.36 18.90 8.85
N GLY A 17 3.47 20.10 8.28
CA GLY A 17 3.43 21.37 9.02
C GLY A 17 4.41 21.37 10.22
N LYS A 18 3.92 21.69 11.43
CA LYS A 18 4.72 21.68 12.67
C LYS A 18 5.20 20.27 13.08
N ARG A 19 4.63 19.21 12.49
CA ARG A 19 4.98 17.81 12.78
C ARG A 19 6.09 17.26 11.87
N ALA A 20 6.56 18.06 10.89
CA ALA A 20 7.50 17.60 9.86
C ALA A 20 8.80 17.03 10.46
N GLU A 21 9.30 17.61 11.55
CA GLU A 21 10.47 17.11 12.27
C GLU A 21 10.21 15.73 12.88
N ALA A 22 9.14 15.57 13.65
CA ALA A 22 8.76 14.32 14.28
C ALA A 22 8.38 13.23 13.25
N ILE A 23 7.78 13.61 12.11
CA ILE A 23 7.55 12.73 10.97
C ILE A 23 8.89 12.21 10.43
N GLY A 24 9.90 13.09 10.29
CA GLY A 24 11.24 12.71 9.89
C GLY A 24 11.88 11.71 10.87
N ASP A 25 11.78 11.96 12.19
CA ASP A 25 12.28 11.04 13.22
C ASP A 25 11.62 9.66 13.13
N GLN A 26 10.31 9.64 12.90
CA GLN A 26 9.57 8.40 12.78
C GLN A 26 9.97 7.60 11.53
N LEU A 27 10.15 8.28 10.39
CA LEU A 27 10.64 7.64 9.17
C LEU A 27 12.04 7.04 9.37
N LEU A 28 12.94 7.77 10.04
CA LEU A 28 14.27 7.28 10.40
C LEU A 28 14.17 6.04 11.31
N ALA A 29 13.27 6.04 12.29
CA ALA A 29 13.07 4.92 13.22
C ALA A 29 12.55 3.64 12.53
N TRP A 30 11.71 3.78 11.48
CA TRP A 30 11.24 2.63 10.68
C TRP A 30 12.32 2.06 9.75
N GLN A 31 13.39 2.81 9.48
CA GLN A 31 14.52 2.41 8.64
C GLN A 31 14.09 1.91 7.24
N PRO A 32 13.26 2.62 6.49
CA PRO A 32 12.88 2.20 5.16
C PRO A 32 14.05 2.33 4.18
N ASP A 33 13.98 1.60 3.08
CA ASP A 33 14.86 1.80 1.93
C ASP A 33 14.22 2.72 0.89
N VAL A 34 12.88 2.69 0.84
CA VAL A 34 12.07 3.52 -0.05
C VAL A 34 10.91 4.13 0.73
N ILE A 35 10.65 5.41 0.48
CA ILE A 35 9.61 6.20 1.14
C ILE A 35 8.68 6.79 0.08
N GLY A 36 7.39 6.52 0.18
CA GLY A 36 6.33 7.17 -0.58
C GLY A 36 5.43 8.00 0.34
N LEU A 37 5.47 9.32 0.22
CA LEU A 37 4.62 10.21 1.01
C LEU A 37 3.51 10.79 0.16
N SER A 38 2.29 10.73 0.66
CA SER A 38 1.13 11.46 0.17
C SER A 38 0.80 12.64 1.08
N GLU A 39 0.05 13.59 0.55
CA GLU A 39 -0.14 14.92 1.12
C GLU A 39 1.17 15.70 1.38
N PHE A 40 2.25 15.32 0.74
CA PHE A 40 3.44 16.17 0.67
C PHE A 40 3.09 17.49 -0.04
N ARG A 41 3.78 18.59 0.29
CA ARG A 41 3.49 19.92 -0.25
C ARG A 41 4.75 20.68 -0.63
N GLY A 42 4.61 21.73 -1.44
CA GLY A 42 5.69 22.66 -1.76
C GLY A 42 5.98 23.70 -0.65
N THR A 43 5.55 23.42 0.60
CA THR A 43 5.74 24.33 1.75
C THR A 43 7.13 24.20 2.36
N PRO A 44 7.65 25.22 3.08
CA PRO A 44 8.96 25.12 3.72
C PRO A 44 9.12 23.91 4.62
N ALA A 45 8.10 23.58 5.43
CA ALA A 45 8.14 22.41 6.32
C ALA A 45 8.31 21.09 5.57
N SER A 46 7.56 20.88 4.47
CA SER A 46 7.71 19.69 3.63
C SER A 46 9.06 19.64 2.92
N GLN A 47 9.57 20.79 2.44
CA GLN A 47 10.89 20.84 1.80
C GLN A 47 12.02 20.56 2.81
N SER A 48 11.94 21.10 4.03
CA SER A 48 12.88 20.77 5.11
C SER A 48 12.86 19.27 5.44
N LEU A 49 11.68 18.62 5.45
CA LEU A 49 11.57 17.17 5.60
C LEU A 49 12.29 16.43 4.45
N ALA A 50 12.10 16.86 3.20
CA ALA A 50 12.76 16.22 2.04
C ALA A 50 14.28 16.40 2.11
N GLU A 51 14.78 17.58 2.47
CA GLU A 51 16.22 17.87 2.67
C GLU A 51 16.80 16.99 3.79
N ARG A 52 16.11 16.88 4.91
CA ARG A 52 16.50 16.00 6.01
C ARG A 52 16.60 14.55 5.59
N LEU A 53 15.62 14.02 4.88
CA LEU A 53 15.65 12.65 4.34
C LEU A 53 16.81 12.47 3.38
N SER A 54 17.09 13.47 2.52
CA SER A 54 18.24 13.43 1.61
C SER A 54 19.55 13.30 2.36
N GLY A 55 19.76 14.11 3.41
CA GLY A 55 20.95 14.06 4.26
C GLY A 55 21.07 12.80 5.11
N ALA A 56 19.96 12.14 5.41
CA ALA A 56 19.89 10.94 6.24
C ALA A 56 19.97 9.61 5.46
N GLY A 57 20.21 9.64 4.14
CA GLY A 57 20.45 8.44 3.33
C GLY A 57 19.41 8.14 2.26
N TRP A 58 18.50 9.07 1.94
CA TRP A 58 17.54 9.00 0.82
C TRP A 58 17.80 10.14 -0.17
N PRO A 59 18.99 10.17 -0.85
CA PRO A 59 19.36 11.30 -1.72
C PRO A 59 18.59 11.32 -3.03
N HIS A 60 18.03 10.18 -3.45
CA HIS A 60 17.29 10.09 -4.70
C HIS A 60 15.82 10.40 -4.44
N GLN A 61 15.34 11.54 -4.96
CA GLN A 61 13.98 12.02 -4.69
C GLN A 61 13.27 12.48 -5.96
N ILE A 62 11.96 12.23 -6.03
CA ILE A 62 11.06 12.75 -7.05
C ILE A 62 9.84 13.34 -6.35
N GLN A 63 9.55 14.60 -6.63
CA GLN A 63 8.37 15.31 -6.12
C GLN A 63 7.39 15.64 -7.25
N THR A 64 6.11 15.73 -6.90
CA THR A 64 5.05 16.18 -7.83
C THR A 64 4.53 17.57 -7.46
N THR A 65 5.24 18.30 -6.60
CA THR A 65 4.85 19.65 -6.14
C THR A 65 4.80 20.65 -7.28
N ASP A 66 3.86 21.60 -7.17
CA ASP A 66 3.71 22.73 -8.07
C ASP A 66 4.24 24.00 -7.38
N ARG A 67 5.17 24.70 -8.04
CA ARG A 67 5.76 25.94 -7.52
C ARG A 67 4.75 27.08 -7.42
N THR A 68 3.71 27.06 -8.26
CA THR A 68 2.65 28.09 -8.32
C THR A 68 1.54 27.81 -7.30
N ALA A 69 1.42 26.57 -6.82
CA ALA A 69 0.39 26.11 -5.89
C ALA A 69 1.00 25.31 -4.72
N ARG A 70 1.90 25.96 -3.96
CA ARG A 70 2.72 25.30 -2.93
C ARG A 70 1.90 24.57 -1.84
N ALA A 71 0.69 25.02 -1.55
CA ALA A 71 -0.18 24.41 -0.55
C ALA A 71 -0.97 23.19 -1.08
N ARG A 72 -0.90 22.93 -2.40
CA ARG A 72 -1.57 21.78 -3.01
C ARG A 72 -0.92 20.48 -2.55
N ASN A 73 -1.75 19.51 -2.21
CA ASN A 73 -1.28 18.15 -1.88
C ASN A 73 -0.62 17.52 -3.10
N ALA A 74 0.55 16.96 -2.89
CA ALA A 74 1.43 16.35 -3.86
C ALA A 74 2.03 15.05 -3.29
N LEU A 75 2.99 14.49 -3.98
CA LEU A 75 3.69 13.27 -3.60
C LEU A 75 5.20 13.54 -3.48
N LEU A 76 5.85 12.81 -2.56
CA LEU A 76 7.29 12.63 -2.50
C LEU A 76 7.61 11.14 -2.56
N LEU A 77 8.45 10.75 -3.51
CA LEU A 77 9.14 9.46 -3.52
C LEU A 77 10.60 9.69 -3.21
N ALA A 78 11.11 9.05 -2.15
CA ALA A 78 12.51 9.10 -1.76
C ALA A 78 13.08 7.68 -1.62
N SER A 79 14.35 7.49 -2.01
CA SER A 79 14.98 6.18 -2.09
C SER A 79 16.49 6.27 -1.78
N ARG A 80 17.01 5.19 -1.19
CA ARG A 80 18.47 4.95 -1.07
C ARG A 80 19.13 4.72 -2.43
N TRP A 81 18.36 4.24 -3.40
CA TRP A 81 18.83 3.86 -4.75
C TRP A 81 18.33 4.83 -5.82
N PRO A 82 19.00 4.90 -6.96
CA PRO A 82 18.59 5.78 -8.07
C PRO A 82 17.15 5.56 -8.50
N LEU A 83 16.46 6.66 -8.77
CA LEU A 83 15.08 6.71 -9.24
C LEU A 83 15.04 7.18 -10.71
N ARG A 84 14.23 6.49 -11.52
CA ARG A 84 13.93 6.90 -12.90
C ARG A 84 12.44 7.07 -13.08
N ARG A 85 11.98 8.33 -13.18
CA ARG A 85 10.58 8.62 -13.48
C ARG A 85 10.16 7.91 -14.77
N ARG A 86 9.03 7.22 -14.73
CA ARG A 86 8.44 6.54 -15.88
C ARG A 86 7.20 7.29 -16.34
N ARG A 87 7.04 7.34 -17.69
CA ARG A 87 5.81 7.80 -18.32
C ARG A 87 5.34 6.70 -19.27
N ILE A 88 4.07 6.34 -19.13
CA ILE A 88 3.43 5.33 -19.97
C ILE A 88 2.10 5.89 -20.50
N ALA A 89 1.63 5.34 -21.61
CA ALA A 89 0.35 5.76 -22.18
C ALA A 89 -0.80 5.53 -21.20
N GLY A 90 -1.77 6.44 -21.19
CA GLY A 90 -2.95 6.35 -20.31
C GLY A 90 -2.68 6.67 -18.84
N MET A 91 -1.56 7.35 -18.51
CA MET A 91 -1.33 7.81 -17.14
C MET A 91 -2.44 8.79 -16.69
N PRO A 92 -2.77 8.78 -15.38
CA PRO A 92 -3.71 9.74 -14.82
C PRO A 92 -3.37 11.18 -15.16
N VAL A 93 -4.38 11.99 -15.43
CA VAL A 93 -4.24 13.43 -15.73
C VAL A 93 -3.79 14.20 -14.49
N LEU A 94 -4.20 13.79 -13.30
CA LEU A 94 -3.81 14.38 -12.02
C LEU A 94 -2.35 14.07 -11.68
N ARG A 95 -1.43 14.82 -12.26
CA ARG A 95 0.02 14.59 -12.14
C ARG A 95 0.58 14.86 -10.74
N ASP A 96 -0.10 15.62 -9.92
CA ASP A 96 0.20 15.87 -8.51
C ASP A 96 -0.22 14.72 -7.59
N ARG A 97 -1.09 13.83 -8.07
CA ARG A 97 -1.67 12.71 -7.33
C ARG A 97 -1.19 11.33 -7.78
N TRP A 98 -0.38 11.27 -8.83
CA TRP A 98 0.18 10.04 -9.38
C TRP A 98 1.64 10.22 -9.78
N LEU A 99 2.47 9.27 -9.34
CA LEU A 99 3.88 9.20 -9.69
C LEU A 99 4.24 7.74 -10.01
N LEU A 100 4.89 7.51 -11.16
CA LEU A 100 5.44 6.20 -11.52
C LEU A 100 6.95 6.34 -11.69
N ALA A 101 7.71 5.50 -10.98
CA ALA A 101 9.16 5.48 -11.07
C ALA A 101 9.73 4.05 -10.99
N ARG A 102 10.81 3.78 -11.71
CA ARG A 102 11.65 2.61 -11.51
C ARG A 102 12.67 2.92 -10.43
N ILE A 103 12.85 1.97 -9.54
CA ILE A 103 13.80 2.00 -8.42
C ILE A 103 14.90 0.99 -8.74
N GLU A 104 16.15 1.45 -8.81
CA GLU A 104 17.31 0.61 -9.13
C GLU A 104 17.88 -0.02 -7.84
N ALA A 105 16.99 -0.64 -7.05
CA ALA A 105 17.33 -1.44 -5.88
C ALA A 105 18.13 -2.70 -6.28
N PRO A 106 18.74 -3.46 -5.35
CA PRO A 106 19.39 -4.74 -5.65
C PRO A 106 18.50 -5.69 -6.43
N ARG A 107 17.20 -5.71 -6.14
CA ARG A 107 16.15 -6.23 -7.01
C ARG A 107 15.35 -5.05 -7.58
N PRO A 108 15.57 -4.65 -8.83
CA PRO A 108 14.90 -3.47 -9.36
C PRO A 108 13.40 -3.73 -9.57
N PHE A 109 12.58 -2.74 -9.21
CA PHE A 109 11.13 -2.79 -9.39
C PHE A 109 10.55 -1.43 -9.81
N THR A 110 9.31 -1.43 -10.25
CA THR A 110 8.61 -0.18 -10.56
C THR A 110 7.58 0.11 -9.47
N MET A 111 7.54 1.34 -8.99
CA MET A 111 6.61 1.80 -7.96
C MET A 111 5.69 2.87 -8.53
N GLY A 112 4.38 2.64 -8.41
CA GLY A 112 3.34 3.64 -8.53
C GLY A 112 3.00 4.18 -7.14
N LEU A 113 3.08 5.49 -6.96
CA LEU A 113 2.64 6.18 -5.74
C LEU A 113 1.38 6.97 -6.06
N VAL A 114 0.33 6.79 -5.26
CA VAL A 114 -0.99 7.38 -5.46
C VAL A 114 -1.47 8.12 -4.21
N HIS A 115 -2.20 9.22 -4.44
CA HIS A 115 -3.07 9.85 -3.47
C HIS A 115 -4.38 10.21 -4.18
N ALA A 116 -5.35 9.35 -4.12
CA ALA A 116 -6.65 9.58 -4.74
C ALA A 116 -7.41 10.69 -4.00
N PRO A 117 -8.14 11.56 -4.70
CA PRO A 117 -9.11 12.46 -4.06
C PRO A 117 -10.13 11.67 -3.24
N ASN A 118 -10.68 12.28 -2.20
CA ASN A 118 -11.76 11.68 -1.43
C ASN A 118 -13.08 11.64 -2.22
N PHE A 119 -14.11 11.03 -1.66
CA PHE A 119 -15.43 10.86 -2.30
C PHE A 119 -16.16 12.19 -2.60
N THR A 120 -15.75 13.32 -2.02
CA THR A 120 -16.34 14.64 -2.29
C THR A 120 -15.91 15.22 -3.65
N SER A 121 -14.94 14.59 -4.32
CA SER A 121 -14.41 14.99 -5.61
C SER A 121 -14.49 13.84 -6.64
N PRO A 122 -15.68 13.30 -6.93
CA PRO A 122 -15.85 12.09 -7.74
C PRO A 122 -15.30 12.27 -9.16
N ASP A 123 -15.47 13.46 -9.77
CA ASP A 123 -14.99 13.76 -11.12
C ASP A 123 -13.47 13.76 -11.26
N LEU A 124 -12.75 13.86 -10.16
CA LEU A 124 -11.29 13.73 -10.13
C LEU A 124 -10.85 12.34 -9.68
N LYS A 125 -11.55 11.76 -8.71
CA LYS A 125 -11.22 10.47 -8.11
C LYS A 125 -11.35 9.32 -9.09
N TYR A 126 -12.55 9.14 -9.64
CA TYR A 126 -12.82 7.95 -10.45
C TYR A 126 -12.00 7.89 -11.74
N PRO A 127 -11.85 8.97 -12.54
CA PRO A 127 -10.96 8.92 -13.70
C PRO A 127 -9.49 8.60 -13.34
N LEU A 128 -9.01 9.04 -12.16
CA LEU A 128 -7.68 8.68 -11.69
C LEU A 128 -7.59 7.17 -11.39
N LEU A 129 -8.55 6.63 -10.66
CA LEU A 129 -8.58 5.20 -10.29
C LEU A 129 -8.77 4.31 -11.52
N GLU A 130 -9.64 4.69 -12.46
CA GLU A 130 -9.86 3.98 -13.73
C GLU A 130 -8.57 3.95 -14.58
N ALA A 131 -7.85 5.06 -14.68
CA ALA A 131 -6.57 5.11 -15.38
C ALA A 131 -5.51 4.19 -14.72
N ILE A 132 -5.52 4.08 -13.38
CA ILE A 132 -4.64 3.15 -12.66
C ILE A 132 -5.03 1.70 -12.95
N LEU A 133 -6.32 1.37 -12.96
CA LEU A 133 -6.83 0.04 -13.34
C LEU A 133 -6.43 -0.35 -14.77
N ASP A 134 -6.50 0.59 -15.71
CA ASP A 134 -6.06 0.38 -17.07
C ASP A 134 -4.56 0.11 -17.18
N ILE A 135 -3.75 0.83 -16.39
CA ILE A 135 -2.32 0.59 -16.29
C ILE A 135 -2.06 -0.80 -15.72
N ALA A 136 -2.71 -1.16 -14.62
CA ALA A 136 -2.56 -2.46 -13.98
C ALA A 136 -2.94 -3.61 -14.93
N GLY A 137 -4.03 -3.49 -15.67
CA GLY A 137 -4.48 -4.50 -16.64
C GLY A 137 -3.55 -4.70 -17.83
N ARG A 138 -2.81 -3.66 -18.22
CA ARG A 138 -1.84 -3.69 -19.32
C ARG A 138 -0.40 -3.90 -18.89
N TRP A 139 -0.14 -4.01 -17.58
CA TRP A 139 1.21 -4.09 -17.05
C TRP A 139 1.95 -5.36 -17.48
N ARG A 140 3.12 -5.18 -18.12
CA ARG A 140 4.00 -6.26 -18.60
C ARG A 140 5.48 -6.01 -18.28
N SER A 141 5.78 -4.98 -17.46
CA SER A 141 7.15 -4.51 -17.22
C SER A 141 7.82 -5.14 -16.00
N GLY A 142 7.42 -6.35 -15.59
CA GLY A 142 8.05 -7.10 -14.51
C GLY A 142 7.62 -6.67 -13.10
N PRO A 143 8.48 -6.87 -12.09
CA PRO A 143 8.15 -6.62 -10.69
C PRO A 143 7.69 -5.19 -10.45
N SER A 144 6.52 -5.04 -9.82
CA SER A 144 5.93 -3.72 -9.63
C SER A 144 4.96 -3.70 -8.46
N LEU A 145 4.82 -2.54 -7.87
CA LEU A 145 3.80 -2.26 -6.87
C LEU A 145 3.14 -0.90 -7.11
N ILE A 146 1.91 -0.77 -6.66
CA ILE A 146 1.14 0.49 -6.65
C ILE A 146 0.61 0.66 -5.24
N GLY A 147 0.94 1.77 -4.59
CA GLY A 147 0.50 1.99 -3.21
C GLY A 147 0.36 3.45 -2.84
N GLY A 148 -0.25 3.68 -1.68
CA GLY A 148 -0.53 4.96 -1.08
C GLY A 148 -1.99 5.09 -0.65
N ASP A 149 -2.42 6.31 -0.41
CA ASP A 149 -3.79 6.64 -0.03
C ASP A 149 -4.71 6.58 -1.26
N THR A 150 -5.52 5.53 -1.34
CA THR A 150 -6.48 5.33 -2.44
C THR A 150 -7.83 5.94 -2.14
N ASN A 151 -8.05 6.37 -0.89
CA ASN A 151 -9.36 6.82 -0.41
C ASN A 151 -10.50 5.85 -0.77
N SER A 152 -10.19 4.56 -0.88
CA SER A 152 -11.11 3.46 -1.28
C SER A 152 -10.83 2.25 -0.42
N GLY A 153 -11.79 1.33 -0.31
CA GLY A 153 -11.65 0.10 0.47
C GLY A 153 -12.70 -0.92 0.08
N LEU A 154 -12.60 -2.15 0.59
CA LEU A 154 -13.60 -3.20 0.42
C LEU A 154 -14.72 -3.03 1.46
N ARG A 155 -15.96 -3.20 1.01
CA ARG A 155 -17.11 -3.22 1.91
C ARG A 155 -16.96 -4.34 2.94
N HIS A 156 -17.34 -4.05 4.18
CA HIS A 156 -17.30 -4.94 5.34
C HIS A 156 -15.90 -5.34 5.84
N LEU A 157 -14.87 -5.28 5.00
CA LEU A 157 -13.51 -5.63 5.40
C LEU A 157 -12.65 -4.40 5.73
N ASP A 158 -12.79 -3.33 4.93
CA ASP A 158 -11.99 -2.12 5.04
C ASP A 158 -12.75 -0.96 5.67
N GLU A 159 -13.93 -1.20 6.16
CA GLU A 159 -14.77 -0.26 6.93
C GLU A 159 -15.31 -0.93 8.20
N GLU A 160 -15.21 -0.24 9.32
CA GLU A 160 -15.66 -0.77 10.62
C GLU A 160 -17.19 -0.89 10.66
N THR A 161 -17.86 0.17 10.24
CA THR A 161 -19.30 0.18 10.00
C THR A 161 -19.54 0.46 8.53
N PRO A 162 -20.22 -0.44 7.79
CA PRO A 162 -20.45 -0.28 6.37
C PRO A 162 -21.19 1.01 6.03
N LEU A 163 -20.69 1.69 5.01
CA LEU A 163 -21.34 2.85 4.41
C LEU A 163 -22.59 2.44 3.63
N GLY A 164 -23.46 3.41 3.35
CA GLY A 164 -24.67 3.18 2.58
C GLY A 164 -24.38 2.83 1.09
N PRO A 165 -25.41 2.38 0.36
CA PRO A 165 -25.27 1.92 -1.05
C PRO A 165 -24.69 2.97 -2.01
N GLN A 166 -24.80 4.26 -1.70
CA GLN A 166 -24.23 5.35 -2.50
C GLN A 166 -22.70 5.32 -2.62
N PHE A 167 -22.02 4.52 -1.80
CA PHE A 167 -20.56 4.39 -1.81
C PHE A 167 -20.06 3.14 -2.55
N HIS A 168 -20.89 2.47 -3.35
CA HIS A 168 -20.48 1.25 -4.07
C HIS A 168 -19.25 1.43 -4.95
N ARG A 169 -19.10 2.55 -5.63
CA ARG A 169 -17.94 2.83 -6.49
C ARG A 169 -16.61 2.89 -5.74
N GLU A 170 -16.63 3.04 -4.42
CA GLU A 170 -15.42 3.02 -3.59
C GLU A 170 -14.78 1.63 -3.55
N TYR A 171 -15.57 0.57 -3.79
CA TYR A 171 -15.11 -0.82 -3.77
C TYR A 171 -14.56 -1.28 -5.11
N ASP A 172 -15.06 -0.69 -6.22
CA ASP A 172 -14.75 -1.10 -7.60
C ASP A 172 -13.25 -1.07 -7.89
N PHE A 173 -12.51 -0.13 -7.29
CA PHE A 173 -11.07 -0.01 -7.49
C PHE A 173 -10.32 -1.19 -6.90
N ILE A 174 -10.61 -1.56 -5.65
CA ILE A 174 -9.91 -2.64 -4.95
C ILE A 174 -10.19 -3.98 -5.63
N GLU A 175 -11.46 -4.25 -5.94
CA GLU A 175 -11.88 -5.44 -6.67
C GLU A 175 -11.28 -5.46 -8.07
N GLY A 176 -11.26 -4.30 -8.74
CA GLY A 176 -10.68 -4.12 -10.06
C GLY A 176 -9.17 -4.40 -10.13
N MET A 177 -8.40 -4.11 -9.08
CA MET A 177 -7.00 -4.50 -8.98
C MET A 177 -6.87 -6.01 -8.90
N GLY A 178 -7.67 -6.67 -8.05
CA GLY A 178 -7.71 -8.12 -7.90
C GLY A 178 -8.03 -8.85 -9.20
N THR A 179 -9.06 -8.42 -9.94
CA THR A 179 -9.44 -9.02 -11.24
C THR A 179 -8.36 -8.88 -12.32
N ARG A 180 -7.42 -7.94 -12.14
CA ARG A 180 -6.25 -7.74 -13.02
C ARG A 180 -5.00 -8.51 -12.54
N GLY A 181 -5.16 -9.35 -11.51
CA GLY A 181 -4.10 -10.20 -10.96
C GLY A 181 -3.13 -9.46 -10.01
N TRP A 182 -3.47 -8.24 -9.57
CA TRP A 182 -2.70 -7.55 -8.54
C TRP A 182 -3.23 -7.91 -7.15
N ALA A 183 -2.35 -8.33 -6.26
CA ALA A 183 -2.73 -8.68 -4.90
C ALA A 183 -2.57 -7.48 -3.96
N ASP A 184 -3.60 -7.18 -3.17
CA ASP A 184 -3.45 -6.32 -2.00
C ASP A 184 -2.52 -7.02 -0.99
N ALA A 185 -1.40 -6.38 -0.68
CA ALA A 185 -0.33 -6.97 0.16
C ALA A 185 -0.83 -7.34 1.56
N PHE A 186 -1.65 -6.49 2.17
CA PHE A 186 -2.19 -6.76 3.50
C PHE A 186 -3.18 -7.95 3.45
N ARG A 187 -4.10 -7.96 2.49
CA ARG A 187 -5.06 -9.04 2.32
C ARG A 187 -4.40 -10.37 1.94
N HIS A 188 -3.33 -10.32 1.15
CA HIS A 188 -2.57 -11.52 0.79
C HIS A 188 -1.97 -12.23 2.01
N LEU A 189 -1.48 -11.48 3.00
CA LEU A 189 -0.85 -12.05 4.21
C LEU A 189 -1.83 -12.29 5.36
N HIS A 190 -2.87 -11.48 5.48
CA HIS A 190 -3.73 -11.46 6.67
C HIS A 190 -5.19 -11.84 6.41
N GLY A 191 -5.53 -12.15 5.14
CA GLY A 191 -6.90 -12.56 4.77
C GLY A 191 -7.94 -11.50 5.14
N GLU A 192 -8.95 -11.90 5.88
CA GLU A 192 -10.09 -11.05 6.26
C GLU A 192 -9.85 -10.24 7.55
N ARG A 193 -8.62 -10.21 8.05
CA ARG A 193 -8.29 -9.40 9.26
C ARG A 193 -8.72 -7.96 9.05
N ARG A 194 -9.51 -7.44 9.99
CA ARG A 194 -9.98 -6.05 9.97
C ARG A 194 -8.98 -5.18 10.73
N GLU A 195 -8.44 -4.21 10.03
CA GLU A 195 -7.48 -3.23 10.56
C GLU A 195 -7.61 -1.96 9.73
N TYR A 196 -7.58 -0.80 10.37
CA TYR A 196 -7.93 0.47 9.74
C TYR A 196 -6.72 1.40 9.73
N THR A 197 -6.59 2.19 8.65
CA THR A 197 -5.51 3.17 8.51
C THR A 197 -5.96 4.60 8.75
N TRP A 198 -7.25 4.85 8.80
CA TRP A 198 -7.84 6.16 9.06
C TRP A 198 -9.17 6.03 9.82
N TYR A 199 -9.47 7.03 10.65
CA TYR A 199 -10.75 7.13 11.35
C TYR A 199 -11.46 8.43 11.01
N SER A 200 -12.77 8.34 10.74
CA SER A 200 -13.61 9.51 10.51
C SER A 200 -13.83 10.30 11.80
N HIS A 201 -14.35 11.53 11.68
CA HIS A 201 -14.78 12.34 12.83
C HIS A 201 -15.89 11.68 13.68
N ARG A 202 -16.55 10.64 13.15
CA ARG A 202 -17.56 9.83 13.86
C ARG A 202 -16.98 8.54 14.42
N ASN A 203 -15.68 8.42 14.43
CA ASN A 203 -14.97 7.25 14.93
C ASN A 203 -15.19 5.97 14.12
N ASN A 204 -15.65 6.04 12.89
CA ASN A 204 -15.72 4.88 12.01
C ASN A 204 -14.35 4.67 11.36
N GLY A 205 -13.80 3.46 11.50
CA GLY A 205 -12.49 3.10 10.96
C GLY A 205 -12.58 2.69 9.49
N PHE A 206 -11.55 3.06 8.73
CA PHE A 206 -11.40 2.73 7.31
C PHE A 206 -9.96 2.36 6.99
N ARG A 207 -9.76 1.34 6.17
CA ARG A 207 -8.47 1.06 5.56
C ARG A 207 -8.47 1.72 4.17
N LEU A 208 -7.83 2.87 4.07
CA LEU A 208 -7.77 3.70 2.86
C LEU A 208 -6.42 3.63 2.16
N ASP A 209 -5.39 3.20 2.89
CA ASP A 209 -4.03 3.09 2.42
C ASP A 209 -3.74 1.64 2.03
N HIS A 210 -3.43 1.44 0.76
CA HIS A 210 -3.25 0.12 0.16
C HIS A 210 -1.92 0.01 -0.57
N VAL A 211 -1.42 -1.23 -0.68
CA VAL A 211 -0.31 -1.58 -1.58
C VAL A 211 -0.69 -2.80 -2.37
N PHE A 212 -0.72 -2.66 -3.68
CA PHE A 212 -1.00 -3.73 -4.63
C PHE A 212 0.30 -4.19 -5.28
N LEU A 213 0.51 -5.48 -5.31
CA LEU A 213 1.68 -6.13 -5.91
C LEU A 213 1.31 -6.79 -7.22
N SER A 214 2.13 -6.59 -8.25
CA SER A 214 2.03 -7.36 -9.49
C SER A 214 2.33 -8.84 -9.25
N PRO A 215 1.85 -9.77 -10.11
CA PRO A 215 2.11 -11.20 -9.97
C PRO A 215 3.59 -11.56 -9.81
N HIS A 216 4.49 -10.78 -10.44
CA HIS A 216 5.94 -10.98 -10.34
C HIS A 216 6.54 -10.59 -8.99
N LEU A 217 5.83 -9.80 -8.18
CA LEU A 217 6.33 -9.32 -6.89
C LEU A 217 5.69 -10.04 -5.69
N ILE A 218 4.50 -10.60 -5.85
CA ILE A 218 3.78 -11.35 -4.81
C ILE A 218 4.64 -12.44 -4.15
N PRO A 219 5.40 -13.28 -4.89
CA PRO A 219 6.21 -14.34 -4.27
C PRO A 219 7.34 -13.84 -3.36
N HIS A 220 7.61 -12.55 -3.39
CA HIS A 220 8.69 -11.90 -2.63
C HIS A 220 8.18 -11.10 -1.43
N LEU A 221 6.87 -11.04 -1.21
CA LEU A 221 6.27 -10.36 -0.08
C LEU A 221 6.57 -11.13 1.22
N GLU A 222 7.28 -10.49 2.15
CA GLU A 222 7.63 -11.05 3.46
C GLU A 222 6.74 -10.52 4.58
N ALA A 223 6.46 -9.21 4.57
CA ALA A 223 5.62 -8.57 5.57
C ALA A 223 4.83 -7.40 4.99
N CYS A 224 3.65 -7.17 5.54
CA CYS A 224 2.86 -5.97 5.35
C CYS A 224 2.14 -5.67 6.65
N ARG A 225 2.31 -4.45 7.19
CA ARG A 225 1.65 -4.02 8.42
C ARG A 225 1.30 -2.55 8.35
N HIS A 226 0.38 -2.14 9.20
CA HIS A 226 0.08 -0.74 9.45
C HIS A 226 0.77 -0.29 10.73
N ASP A 227 1.27 0.96 10.75
CA ASP A 227 1.95 1.53 11.91
C ASP A 227 1.58 3.02 12.03
N TRP A 228 1.02 3.40 13.16
CA TRP A 228 0.58 4.77 13.43
C TRP A 228 1.72 5.72 13.79
N GLY A 229 2.94 5.20 13.93
CA GLY A 229 4.07 5.93 14.46
C GLY A 229 4.05 6.04 15.98
N ARG A 230 5.11 6.60 16.53
CA ARG A 230 5.22 6.78 17.97
C ARG A 230 4.34 7.92 18.44
N HIS A 231 3.16 7.58 18.96
CA HIS A 231 2.54 8.44 19.95
C HIS A 231 2.47 7.66 21.27
N PRO A 232 3.14 8.13 22.34
CA PRO A 232 3.31 7.30 23.54
C PRO A 232 2.08 7.10 24.37
N ALA A 233 0.97 7.81 24.13
CA ALA A 233 -0.03 7.96 25.15
C ALA A 233 -1.47 7.57 24.78
N ASP A 234 -1.77 7.24 23.51
CA ASP A 234 -3.15 7.00 23.13
C ASP A 234 -3.39 5.68 22.40
N PRO A 235 -3.95 4.66 23.09
CA PRO A 235 -4.39 3.42 22.46
C PRO A 235 -5.58 3.62 21.52
N GLU A 236 -6.29 4.73 21.57
CA GLU A 236 -7.42 5.05 20.71
C GLU A 236 -7.04 5.83 19.43
N ARG A 237 -5.83 6.30 19.33
CA ARG A 237 -5.08 6.63 18.12
C ARG A 237 -5.67 7.49 17.05
N ARG A 238 -6.23 8.57 17.40
CA ARG A 238 -6.81 9.49 16.41
C ARG A 238 -5.93 10.65 16.08
N GLU A 239 -4.89 10.86 16.87
CA GLU A 239 -3.96 11.98 16.74
C GLU A 239 -2.52 11.51 16.93
N GLY A 240 -2.06 10.67 16.01
CA GLY A 240 -0.64 10.38 15.86
C GLY A 240 0.11 11.53 15.18
N LEU A 241 1.28 11.23 14.68
CA LEU A 241 2.02 12.16 13.81
C LEU A 241 1.28 12.45 12.50
N SER A 242 0.37 11.56 12.10
CA SER A 242 -0.65 11.76 11.05
C SER A 242 -1.99 11.20 11.51
N ASP A 243 -3.07 11.60 10.84
CA ASP A 243 -4.39 10.97 10.94
C ASP A 243 -4.50 9.69 10.11
N HIS A 244 -3.43 9.30 9.41
CA HIS A 244 -3.29 8.02 8.74
C HIS A 244 -2.15 7.19 9.36
N ALA A 245 -2.36 5.87 9.44
CA ALA A 245 -1.29 4.92 9.66
C ALA A 245 -0.42 4.79 8.38
N ALA A 246 0.87 4.54 8.56
CA ALA A 246 1.73 4.14 7.47
C ALA A 246 1.48 2.67 7.09
N VAL A 247 1.60 2.34 5.80
CA VAL A 247 1.74 0.95 5.34
C VAL A 247 3.22 0.64 5.19
N ILE A 248 3.70 -0.35 5.93
CA ILE A 248 5.10 -0.79 5.90
C ILE A 248 5.17 -2.17 5.27
N LEU A 249 5.96 -2.28 4.22
CA LEU A 249 6.10 -3.47 3.39
C LEU A 249 7.56 -3.93 3.39
N ASP A 250 7.80 -5.22 3.59
CA ASP A 250 9.11 -5.85 3.44
C ASP A 250 9.06 -6.85 2.27
N ILE A 251 9.98 -6.70 1.30
CA ILE A 251 10.10 -7.53 0.10
C ILE A 251 11.47 -8.17 0.04
N ALA A 252 11.54 -9.50 -0.08
CA ALA A 252 12.79 -10.24 -0.23
C ALA A 252 13.60 -9.78 -1.44
N THR A 253 14.89 -9.55 -1.24
CA THR A 253 15.83 -9.20 -2.33
C THR A 253 16.43 -10.44 -2.99
N ASP A 254 16.49 -11.59 -2.32
CA ASP A 254 17.01 -12.84 -2.85
C ASP A 254 15.87 -13.77 -3.34
N PRO A 255 15.88 -14.22 -4.61
CA PRO A 255 14.90 -15.17 -5.13
C PRO A 255 15.01 -16.58 -4.52
N ALA A 256 16.13 -16.93 -3.88
CA ALA A 256 16.33 -18.26 -3.28
C ALA A 256 15.64 -18.43 -1.93
N ALA A 257 15.07 -17.39 -1.32
CA ALA A 257 14.60 -17.41 0.05
C ALA A 257 13.25 -18.12 0.28
N ARG A 258 12.48 -18.47 -0.76
CA ARG A 258 11.26 -19.30 -0.61
C ARG A 258 10.99 -20.16 -1.85
N GLN A 259 11.47 -21.39 -1.84
CA GLN A 259 10.65 -22.47 -2.36
C GLN A 259 9.60 -22.79 -1.28
N PRO A 260 8.30 -22.78 -1.58
CA PRO A 260 7.32 -23.33 -0.65
C PRO A 260 7.72 -24.78 -0.38
N SER A 261 7.89 -25.14 0.88
CA SER A 261 8.05 -26.55 1.25
C SER A 261 6.95 -27.34 0.57
N PRO A 262 7.24 -28.41 -0.18
CA PRO A 262 6.20 -29.21 -0.78
C PRO A 262 5.31 -29.70 0.36
N THR A 263 4.05 -29.33 0.33
CA THR A 263 3.04 -29.92 1.21
C THR A 263 3.11 -31.42 0.98
N PRO A 264 3.37 -32.25 2.00
CA PRO A 264 3.38 -33.69 1.81
C PRO A 264 1.99 -34.06 1.30
N LEU A 265 1.95 -34.65 0.11
CA LEU A 265 0.75 -35.35 -0.40
C LEU A 265 0.36 -36.33 0.69
N ARG A 266 -0.78 -36.12 1.34
CA ARG A 266 -1.42 -37.15 2.15
C ARG A 266 -1.69 -38.29 1.20
N ASP A 267 -1.04 -39.43 1.44
CA ASP A 267 -1.39 -40.70 0.86
C ASP A 267 -2.87 -40.97 1.17
N MET A 268 -3.71 -40.81 0.15
CA MET A 268 -5.10 -41.20 0.15
C MET A 268 -5.24 -42.68 -0.26
N ASN A 269 -4.37 -43.55 0.27
CA ASN A 269 -4.43 -44.99 0.02
C ASN A 269 -4.27 -45.77 1.32
N GLN A 270 -5.12 -45.51 2.29
CA GLN A 270 -5.37 -46.46 3.40
C GLN A 270 -6.67 -46.07 4.10
N GLN A 271 -7.78 -46.59 3.59
CA GLN A 271 -9.02 -46.89 4.32
C GLN A 271 -10.11 -47.26 3.30
N ASP A 272 -10.13 -48.54 2.92
CA ASP A 272 -11.32 -49.24 2.42
C ASP A 272 -11.05 -50.75 2.52
N GLU A 273 -10.92 -51.27 3.73
CA GLU A 273 -11.13 -52.67 4.09
C GLU A 273 -11.51 -52.65 5.58
N ASP A 274 -12.82 -52.72 5.82
CA ASP A 274 -13.51 -53.26 6.98
C ASP A 274 -14.85 -52.54 7.16
N ASP A 275 -15.87 -53.04 6.46
CA ASP A 275 -17.27 -53.09 6.96
C ASP A 275 -18.10 -53.94 6.02
N ALA A 276 -18.14 -55.23 6.35
CA ALA A 276 -19.16 -56.15 5.85
C ALA A 276 -20.39 -56.09 6.77
N PRO A 277 -21.60 -55.89 6.27
CA PRO A 277 -22.79 -55.88 7.13
C PRO A 277 -23.24 -57.28 7.49
N ASP A 278 -23.28 -57.52 8.78
CA ASP A 278 -23.88 -58.70 9.40
C ASP A 278 -25.41 -58.69 9.23
N GLY A 279 -25.92 -59.82 8.78
CA GLY A 279 -27.32 -59.99 8.49
C GLY A 279 -28.19 -60.17 9.75
N HIS A 280 -29.29 -59.47 9.85
CA HIS A 280 -30.40 -59.83 10.72
C HIS A 280 -31.70 -59.95 9.94
N ARG A 281 -32.21 -61.19 10.00
CA ARG A 281 -33.56 -61.63 9.58
C ARG A 281 -34.62 -61.04 10.52
N PHE A 282 -35.72 -60.68 9.91
CA PHE A 282 -37.00 -60.46 10.59
C PHE A 282 -37.74 -61.81 10.86
N PRO A 283 -38.62 -61.82 11.80
CA PRO A 283 -39.99 -62.23 11.52
C PRO A 283 -40.97 -61.06 11.42
#